data_61283d62296506073f3897ff0fec7e23
#
_entry.id   61283d62296506073f3897ff0fec7e23
#
_cell.length_a   1.000
_cell.length_b   1.000
_cell.length_c   1.000
_cell.angle_alpha   90.00
_cell.angle_beta   90.00
_cell.angle_gamma   90.00
#
_symmetry.space_group_name_H-M   'P 1'
#
loop_
_entity.id
_entity.type
_entity.pdbx_description
1 polymer ?
#
loop_
_entity_poly.entity_id
_entity_poly.type
_entity_poly.pdbx_seq_one_letter_code
_entity_poly.pdbx_strand_id
1 'polypeptide(L)'
;MSELHQAEEIKILTEKIQVQNHYFSLLKEEINKAIIGQEYMVERLLIGLLGNGHILLEGVPGLAKTLAIKTLSEAVSGEFSRIQFTPDLLPADVIGTMIYNVKENDFLVKKGPIFANFVLADEINRAPSKVQSALLEAMQEKQVTIGDETIPLPKPFLVLATQNPIDQEGTYLLPEAQSDRFMLKCKIDYPSFEDERKVMRMVATAHQPKIKPVISLENISEAKELINQIYLDEKIEKYILDMVFATRYPEQYGLVELKDYISFGVSPRASINLAIASCAVAFLKNRAFVIPEDVKSIAKDVLRHRIGLTFEAEAENISPENIIDKILSKIQAP
;
A
#
# COMPACT_ATOMS: atom_id res chain seq x y z
N MET A 1 -32.43 13.98 -2.24
CA MET A 1 -32.90 12.62 -2.57
C MET A 1 -33.58 12.04 -1.35
N SER A 2 -34.66 11.26 -1.47
CA SER A 2 -35.33 10.71 -0.30
C SER A 2 -34.47 9.59 0.31
N GLU A 3 -34.46 9.43 1.63
CA GLU A 3 -33.73 8.37 2.36
C GLU A 3 -34.03 6.96 1.81
N LEU A 4 -35.26 6.75 1.31
CA LEU A 4 -35.69 5.51 0.66
C LEU A 4 -34.94 5.22 -0.65
N HIS A 5 -34.64 6.24 -1.45
CA HIS A 5 -33.91 6.08 -2.71
C HIS A 5 -32.43 5.73 -2.44
N GLN A 6 -31.82 6.38 -1.47
CA GLN A 6 -30.44 6.10 -1.05
C GLN A 6 -30.30 4.69 -0.47
N ALA A 7 -31.27 4.22 0.31
CA ALA A 7 -31.24 2.84 0.85
C ALA A 7 -31.35 1.78 -0.25
N GLU A 8 -32.12 2.05 -1.30
CA GLU A 8 -32.26 1.16 -2.46
C GLU A 8 -30.98 1.13 -3.30
N GLU A 9 -30.34 2.27 -3.54
CA GLU A 9 -29.03 2.35 -4.21
C GLU A 9 -27.95 1.59 -3.46
N ILE A 10 -27.85 1.73 -2.14
CA ILE A 10 -26.91 1.01 -1.28
C ILE A 10 -27.15 -0.51 -1.37
N LYS A 11 -28.40 -0.95 -1.42
CA LYS A 11 -28.74 -2.37 -1.54
C LYS A 11 -28.26 -2.94 -2.88
N ILE A 12 -28.58 -2.25 -3.98
CA ILE A 12 -28.16 -2.66 -5.34
C ILE A 12 -26.63 -2.71 -5.42
N LEU A 13 -25.95 -1.70 -4.88
CA LEU A 13 -24.49 -1.66 -4.86
C LEU A 13 -23.91 -2.81 -4.02
N THR A 14 -24.53 -3.12 -2.87
CA THR A 14 -24.10 -4.26 -2.02
C THR A 14 -24.18 -5.58 -2.79
N GLU A 15 -25.24 -5.82 -3.54
CA GLU A 15 -25.38 -7.02 -4.36
C GLU A 15 -24.28 -7.11 -5.43
N LYS A 16 -23.96 -6.00 -6.11
CA LYS A 16 -22.85 -5.94 -7.07
C LYS A 16 -21.49 -6.21 -6.40
N ILE A 17 -21.26 -5.63 -5.23
CA ILE A 17 -20.05 -5.84 -4.45
C ILE A 17 -19.90 -7.30 -4.05
N GLN A 18 -20.97 -7.97 -3.62
CA GLN A 18 -20.92 -9.39 -3.25
C GLN A 18 -20.49 -10.28 -4.43
N VAL A 19 -20.99 -9.99 -5.63
CA VAL A 19 -20.59 -10.72 -6.85
C VAL A 19 -19.11 -10.51 -7.15
N GLN A 20 -18.65 -9.27 -7.14
CA GLN A 20 -17.24 -8.97 -7.44
C GLN A 20 -16.28 -9.42 -6.34
N ASN A 21 -16.67 -9.29 -5.06
CA ASN A 21 -15.82 -9.71 -3.95
C ASN A 21 -15.62 -11.22 -3.88
N HIS A 22 -16.49 -12.02 -4.50
CA HIS A 22 -16.25 -13.46 -4.63
C HIS A 22 -14.91 -13.75 -5.32
N TYR A 23 -14.55 -13.00 -6.37
CA TYR A 23 -13.23 -13.13 -7.02
C TYR A 23 -12.07 -12.78 -6.08
N PHE A 24 -12.24 -11.78 -5.22
CA PHE A 24 -11.20 -11.40 -4.23
C PHE A 24 -11.08 -12.41 -3.10
N SER A 25 -12.17 -13.08 -2.74
CA SER A 25 -12.12 -14.22 -1.81
C SER A 25 -11.32 -15.37 -2.40
N LEU A 26 -11.56 -15.74 -3.66
CA LEU A 26 -10.78 -16.75 -4.39
C LEU A 26 -9.31 -16.33 -4.52
N LEU A 27 -9.05 -15.06 -4.81
CA LEU A 27 -7.69 -14.51 -4.88
C LEU A 27 -6.95 -14.65 -3.55
N LYS A 28 -7.61 -14.30 -2.45
CA LYS A 28 -7.04 -14.45 -1.10
C LYS A 28 -6.75 -15.91 -0.76
N GLU A 29 -7.66 -16.82 -1.09
CA GLU A 29 -7.46 -18.27 -0.91
C GLU A 29 -6.28 -18.79 -1.74
N GLU A 30 -6.15 -18.35 -3.00
CA GLU A 30 -5.06 -18.77 -3.88
C GLU A 30 -3.71 -18.28 -3.35
N ILE A 31 -3.63 -17.01 -2.91
CA ILE A 31 -2.41 -16.44 -2.33
C ILE A 31 -2.04 -17.18 -1.03
N ASN A 32 -3.01 -17.50 -0.18
CA ASN A 32 -2.78 -18.17 1.09
C ASN A 32 -2.27 -19.61 0.95
N LYS A 33 -2.34 -20.21 -0.24
CA LYS A 33 -1.67 -21.51 -0.50
C LYS A 33 -0.15 -21.40 -0.40
N ALA A 34 0.42 -20.26 -0.84
CA ALA A 34 1.87 -20.03 -0.83
C ALA A 34 2.34 -19.16 0.35
N ILE A 35 1.46 -18.26 0.82
CA ILE A 35 1.77 -17.29 1.89
C ILE A 35 1.07 -17.74 3.17
N ILE A 36 1.84 -18.31 4.09
CA ILE A 36 1.34 -18.84 5.38
C ILE A 36 1.72 -17.88 6.50
N GLY A 37 0.78 -17.57 7.40
CA GLY A 37 1.01 -16.75 8.60
C GLY A 37 1.25 -15.25 8.32
N GLN A 38 0.85 -14.76 7.14
CA GLN A 38 1.01 -13.35 6.74
C GLN A 38 -0.33 -12.77 6.21
N GLU A 39 -1.45 -13.15 6.82
CA GLU A 39 -2.80 -12.70 6.40
C GLU A 39 -2.93 -11.19 6.40
N TYR A 40 -2.29 -10.53 7.37
CA TYR A 40 -2.23 -9.07 7.45
C TYR A 40 -1.58 -8.46 6.19
N MET A 41 -0.41 -8.96 5.79
CA MET A 41 0.29 -8.49 4.59
C MET A 41 -0.56 -8.70 3.32
N VAL A 42 -1.18 -9.87 3.18
CA VAL A 42 -2.04 -10.19 2.04
C VAL A 42 -3.23 -9.25 1.97
N GLU A 43 -3.90 -8.99 3.10
CA GLU A 43 -5.02 -8.06 3.16
C GLU A 43 -4.60 -6.64 2.76
N ARG A 44 -3.45 -6.15 3.25
CA ARG A 44 -2.93 -4.83 2.89
C ARG A 44 -2.53 -4.73 1.40
N LEU A 45 -2.02 -5.82 0.81
CA LEU A 45 -1.78 -5.88 -0.64
C LEU A 45 -3.08 -5.72 -1.43
N LEU A 46 -4.16 -6.39 -1.02
CA LEU A 46 -5.47 -6.26 -1.66
C LEU A 46 -6.05 -4.86 -1.49
N ILE A 47 -5.93 -4.26 -0.31
CA ILE A 47 -6.38 -2.88 -0.06
C ILE A 47 -5.60 -1.89 -0.94
N GLY A 48 -4.28 -2.01 -1.02
CA GLY A 48 -3.45 -1.16 -1.89
C GLY A 48 -3.80 -1.33 -3.37
N LEU A 49 -4.01 -2.57 -3.82
CA LEU A 49 -4.43 -2.87 -5.19
C LEU A 49 -5.78 -2.22 -5.52
N LEU A 50 -6.77 -2.40 -4.66
CA LEU A 50 -8.12 -1.89 -4.80
C LEU A 50 -8.19 -0.35 -4.66
N GLY A 51 -7.46 0.21 -3.70
CA GLY A 51 -7.36 1.65 -3.48
C GLY A 51 -6.45 2.38 -4.47
N ASN A 52 -5.86 1.65 -5.44
CA ASN A 52 -4.94 2.21 -6.44
C ASN A 52 -3.75 2.95 -5.79
N GLY A 53 -3.33 2.49 -4.62
CA GLY A 53 -2.25 3.01 -3.82
C GLY A 53 -1.05 2.06 -3.77
N HIS A 54 0.11 2.60 -3.41
CA HIS A 54 1.35 1.84 -3.28
C HIS A 54 1.64 1.55 -1.80
N ILE A 55 2.42 0.52 -1.54
CA ILE A 55 2.64 -0.01 -0.19
C ILE A 55 4.13 -0.03 0.14
N LEU A 56 4.47 0.42 1.33
CA LEU A 56 5.79 0.29 1.92
C LEU A 56 5.75 -0.78 3.01
N LEU A 57 6.50 -1.86 2.84
CA LEU A 57 6.66 -2.91 3.84
C LEU A 57 7.95 -2.70 4.63
N GLU A 58 7.83 -2.60 5.92
CA GLU A 58 8.94 -2.61 6.86
C GLU A 58 8.99 -3.95 7.57
N GLY A 59 10.13 -4.60 7.58
CA GLY A 59 10.32 -5.87 8.27
C GLY A 59 11.64 -6.54 7.89
N VAL A 60 12.09 -7.46 8.72
CA VAL A 60 13.34 -8.19 8.54
C VAL A 60 13.32 -9.01 7.24
N PRO A 61 14.49 -9.37 6.70
CA PRO A 61 14.59 -10.32 5.57
C PRO A 61 13.92 -11.66 5.88
N GLY A 62 13.46 -12.37 4.84
CA GLY A 62 12.92 -13.72 5.00
C GLY A 62 11.43 -13.83 5.32
N LEU A 63 10.69 -12.71 5.45
CA LEU A 63 9.25 -12.70 5.76
C LEU A 63 8.33 -12.82 4.52
N ALA A 64 8.77 -13.52 3.48
CA ALA A 64 8.00 -13.79 2.26
C ALA A 64 7.49 -12.56 1.48
N LYS A 65 8.07 -11.36 1.69
CA LYS A 65 7.65 -10.12 1.01
C LYS A 65 7.68 -10.24 -0.52
N THR A 66 8.80 -10.74 -1.06
CA THR A 66 8.94 -10.99 -2.51
C THR A 66 7.95 -12.05 -3.00
N LEU A 67 7.76 -13.12 -2.24
CA LEU A 67 6.85 -14.19 -2.59
C LEU A 67 5.40 -13.69 -2.66
N ALA A 68 4.99 -12.81 -1.74
CA ALA A 68 3.61 -12.30 -1.68
C ALA A 68 3.21 -11.53 -2.94
N ILE A 69 4.00 -10.56 -3.40
CA ILE A 69 3.67 -9.79 -4.60
C ILE A 69 3.81 -10.63 -5.87
N LYS A 70 4.78 -11.54 -5.93
CA LYS A 70 4.92 -12.49 -7.05
C LYS A 70 3.70 -13.40 -7.14
N THR A 71 3.27 -13.98 -6.02
CA THR A 71 2.08 -14.82 -5.95
C THR A 71 0.82 -14.05 -6.34
N LEU A 72 0.67 -12.79 -5.89
CA LEU A 72 -0.41 -11.92 -6.31
C LEU A 72 -0.42 -11.74 -7.84
N SER A 73 0.74 -11.43 -8.45
CA SER A 73 0.84 -11.22 -9.89
C SER A 73 0.48 -12.47 -10.69
N GLU A 74 0.93 -13.66 -10.25
CA GLU A 74 0.60 -14.95 -10.86
C GLU A 74 -0.90 -15.26 -10.75
N ALA A 75 -1.51 -14.99 -9.59
CA ALA A 75 -2.94 -15.23 -9.35
C ALA A 75 -3.87 -14.28 -10.14
N VAL A 76 -3.33 -13.15 -10.63
CA VAL A 76 -4.04 -12.13 -11.43
C VAL A 76 -3.67 -12.19 -12.93
N SER A 77 -2.71 -13.02 -13.35
CA SER A 77 -2.10 -12.98 -14.69
C SER A 77 -1.51 -11.62 -15.06
N GLY A 78 -0.97 -10.89 -14.09
CA GLY A 78 -0.32 -9.60 -14.33
C GLY A 78 1.20 -9.75 -14.49
N GLU A 79 1.80 -8.78 -15.17
CA GLU A 79 3.26 -8.72 -15.30
C GLU A 79 3.91 -8.35 -13.96
N PHE A 80 4.94 -9.10 -13.59
CA PHE A 80 5.74 -8.88 -12.38
C PHE A 80 7.16 -8.46 -12.72
N SER A 81 7.67 -7.47 -12.00
CA SER A 81 9.07 -7.06 -12.05
C SER A 81 9.63 -6.86 -10.65
N ARG A 82 10.90 -7.25 -10.46
CA ARG A 82 11.65 -6.98 -9.24
C ARG A 82 12.81 -6.05 -9.55
N ILE A 83 12.93 -4.99 -8.78
CA ILE A 83 14.03 -4.03 -8.84
C ILE A 83 14.75 -4.10 -7.49
N GLN A 84 15.97 -4.63 -7.47
CA GLN A 84 16.82 -4.61 -6.28
C GLN A 84 17.51 -3.26 -6.20
N PHE A 85 17.23 -2.51 -5.16
CA PHE A 85 17.85 -1.20 -4.94
C PHE A 85 19.24 -1.37 -4.34
N THR A 86 20.25 -0.77 -5.00
CA THR A 86 21.67 -0.82 -4.61
C THR A 86 22.28 0.58 -4.72
N PRO A 87 23.41 0.85 -4.04
CA PRO A 87 24.04 2.17 -4.06
C PRO A 87 24.50 2.65 -5.45
N ASP A 88 24.74 1.73 -6.37
CA ASP A 88 25.21 1.97 -7.74
C ASP A 88 24.08 2.09 -8.78
N LEU A 89 22.83 1.85 -8.38
CA LEU A 89 21.68 1.91 -9.26
C LEU A 89 21.47 3.33 -9.81
N LEU A 90 21.14 3.45 -11.08
CA LEU A 90 20.82 4.70 -11.75
C LEU A 90 19.31 4.82 -12.03
N PRO A 91 18.74 6.03 -12.14
CA PRO A 91 17.34 6.21 -12.54
C PRO A 91 16.98 5.48 -13.85
N ALA A 92 17.90 5.49 -14.83
CA ALA A 92 17.70 4.80 -16.11
C ALA A 92 17.54 3.26 -15.98
N ASP A 93 18.12 2.66 -14.94
CA ASP A 93 17.96 1.22 -14.66
C ASP A 93 16.54 0.88 -14.20
N VAL A 94 15.84 1.85 -13.63
CA VAL A 94 14.46 1.71 -13.16
C VAL A 94 13.46 2.05 -14.25
N ILE A 95 13.60 3.24 -14.86
CA ILE A 95 12.60 3.78 -15.79
C ILE A 95 12.89 3.42 -17.25
N GLY A 96 14.16 3.12 -17.58
CA GLY A 96 14.58 2.88 -18.95
C GLY A 96 15.38 4.04 -19.53
N THR A 97 15.83 3.88 -20.77
CA THR A 97 16.71 4.83 -21.45
C THR A 97 16.51 4.77 -22.95
N MET A 98 17.02 5.77 -23.66
CA MET A 98 17.15 5.72 -25.11
C MET A 98 18.42 4.96 -25.50
N ILE A 99 18.33 4.06 -26.47
CA ILE A 99 19.46 3.33 -27.06
C ILE A 99 19.55 3.65 -28.54
N TYR A 100 20.74 3.86 -29.04
CA TYR A 100 20.96 4.09 -30.46
C TYR A 100 20.94 2.77 -31.24
N ASN A 101 20.01 2.67 -32.18
CA ASN A 101 19.92 1.52 -33.10
C ASN A 101 20.71 1.79 -34.37
N VAL A 102 21.89 1.17 -34.47
CA VAL A 102 22.79 1.34 -35.60
C VAL A 102 22.18 0.92 -36.95
N LYS A 103 21.23 -0.03 -36.94
CA LYS A 103 20.60 -0.53 -38.18
C LYS A 103 19.59 0.46 -38.75
N GLU A 104 18.87 1.13 -37.89
CA GLU A 104 17.78 2.07 -38.26
C GLU A 104 18.30 3.51 -38.26
N ASN A 105 19.53 3.75 -37.79
CA ASN A 105 20.14 5.07 -37.61
C ASN A 105 19.27 6.01 -36.79
N ASP A 106 18.63 5.46 -35.73
CA ASP A 106 17.68 6.18 -34.90
C ASP A 106 17.79 5.75 -33.42
N PHE A 107 17.21 6.54 -32.52
CA PHE A 107 17.11 6.20 -31.11
C PHE A 107 15.81 5.46 -30.81
N LEU A 108 15.94 4.34 -30.08
CA LEU A 108 14.81 3.57 -29.62
C LEU A 108 14.69 3.64 -28.09
N VAL A 109 13.46 3.75 -27.60
CA VAL A 109 13.17 3.68 -26.18
C VAL A 109 13.29 2.23 -25.72
N LYS A 110 14.22 1.98 -24.78
CA LYS A 110 14.30 0.76 -24.02
C LYS A 110 13.60 0.95 -22.67
N LYS A 111 12.40 0.41 -22.52
CA LYS A 111 11.64 0.45 -21.28
C LYS A 111 12.38 -0.24 -20.14
N GLY A 112 12.34 0.36 -18.96
CA GLY A 112 12.90 -0.21 -17.73
C GLY A 112 11.93 -1.19 -17.05
N PRO A 113 12.37 -1.83 -15.95
CA PRO A 113 11.57 -2.82 -15.21
C PRO A 113 10.32 -2.25 -14.52
N ILE A 114 10.18 -0.92 -14.46
CA ILE A 114 8.98 -0.28 -13.89
C ILE A 114 7.72 -0.50 -14.75
N PHE A 115 7.88 -0.85 -16.03
CA PHE A 115 6.77 -1.08 -16.95
C PHE A 115 6.16 -2.47 -16.75
N ALA A 116 5.71 -2.76 -15.53
CA ALA A 116 4.98 -3.96 -15.14
C ALA A 116 3.78 -3.60 -14.27
N ASN A 117 2.77 -4.48 -14.18
CA ASN A 117 1.60 -4.28 -13.33
C ASN A 117 1.96 -4.30 -11.83
N PHE A 118 2.87 -5.19 -11.46
CA PHE A 118 3.28 -5.44 -10.09
C PHE A 118 4.80 -5.29 -9.99
N VAL A 119 5.24 -4.26 -9.30
CA VAL A 119 6.67 -3.96 -9.13
C VAL A 119 7.06 -4.13 -7.68
N LEU A 120 8.07 -4.96 -7.42
CA LEU A 120 8.75 -5.01 -6.14
C LEU A 120 9.99 -4.11 -6.19
N ALA A 121 9.97 -3.01 -5.44
CA ALA A 121 11.14 -2.18 -5.18
C ALA A 121 11.81 -2.67 -3.88
N ASP A 122 12.74 -3.63 -4.04
CA ASP A 122 13.33 -4.31 -2.89
C ASP A 122 14.48 -3.51 -2.31
N GLU A 123 14.44 -3.26 -0.98
CA GLU A 123 15.40 -2.45 -0.21
C GLU A 123 15.54 -1.01 -0.75
N ILE A 124 14.42 -0.31 -0.93
CA ILE A 124 14.36 1.03 -1.54
C ILE A 124 15.30 2.04 -0.87
N ASN A 125 15.58 1.87 0.42
CA ASN A 125 16.49 2.72 1.19
C ASN A 125 17.97 2.47 0.92
N ARG A 126 18.35 1.51 0.07
CA ARG A 126 19.75 1.28 -0.33
C ARG A 126 20.21 2.09 -1.54
N ALA A 127 19.28 2.61 -2.33
CA ALA A 127 19.66 3.43 -3.49
C ALA A 127 19.69 4.93 -3.19
N PRO A 128 20.49 5.68 -3.95
CA PRO A 128 20.57 7.14 -3.82
C PRO A 128 19.21 7.83 -4.03
N SER A 129 19.02 8.99 -3.42
CA SER A 129 17.75 9.75 -3.46
C SER A 129 17.24 10.04 -4.88
N LYS A 130 18.13 10.15 -5.88
CA LYS A 130 17.74 10.36 -7.29
C LYS A 130 16.97 9.16 -7.85
N VAL A 131 17.38 7.94 -7.50
CA VAL A 131 16.71 6.71 -7.95
C VAL A 131 15.37 6.54 -7.23
N GLN A 132 15.36 6.78 -5.92
CA GLN A 132 14.12 6.79 -5.13
C GLN A 132 13.11 7.79 -5.73
N SER A 133 13.56 9.01 -6.05
CA SER A 133 12.70 10.04 -6.64
C SER A 133 12.12 9.63 -7.99
N ALA A 134 12.90 8.99 -8.87
CA ALA A 134 12.42 8.50 -10.16
C ALA A 134 11.29 7.45 -10.00
N LEU A 135 11.45 6.49 -9.09
CA LEU A 135 10.39 5.54 -8.78
C LEU A 135 9.13 6.23 -8.23
N LEU A 136 9.31 7.13 -7.26
CA LEU A 136 8.21 7.82 -6.58
C LEU A 136 7.46 8.79 -7.50
N GLU A 137 8.15 9.39 -8.47
CA GLU A 137 7.53 10.20 -9.51
C GLU A 137 6.66 9.34 -10.42
N ALA A 138 7.21 8.23 -10.92
CA ALA A 138 6.47 7.28 -11.75
C ALA A 138 5.24 6.70 -11.02
N MET A 139 5.34 6.45 -9.70
CA MET A 139 4.20 6.02 -8.87
C MET A 139 3.08 7.07 -8.84
N GLN A 140 3.44 8.34 -8.73
CA GLN A 140 2.47 9.43 -8.62
C GLN A 140 1.84 9.76 -9.97
N GLU A 141 2.67 9.94 -11.01
CA GLU A 141 2.24 10.38 -12.34
C GLU A 141 1.66 9.25 -13.18
N LYS A 142 1.91 7.97 -12.81
CA LYS A 142 1.50 6.75 -13.54
C LYS A 142 1.95 6.75 -15.01
N GLN A 143 3.03 7.46 -15.26
CA GLN A 143 3.71 7.56 -16.55
C GLN A 143 5.19 7.85 -16.32
N VAL A 144 5.99 7.63 -17.35
CA VAL A 144 7.43 7.89 -17.35
C VAL A 144 7.80 8.61 -18.64
N THR A 145 8.65 9.64 -18.53
CA THR A 145 9.22 10.31 -19.70
C THR A 145 10.64 9.80 -19.93
N ILE A 146 10.90 9.28 -21.14
CA ILE A 146 12.21 8.79 -21.60
C ILE A 146 12.57 9.54 -22.89
N GLY A 147 13.60 10.40 -22.81
CA GLY A 147 13.88 11.34 -23.90
C GLY A 147 12.70 12.30 -24.11
N ASP A 148 12.12 12.28 -25.30
CA ASP A 148 10.99 13.13 -25.69
C ASP A 148 9.63 12.41 -25.59
N GLU A 149 9.63 11.11 -25.21
CA GLU A 149 8.41 10.31 -25.13
C GLU A 149 7.89 10.15 -23.70
N THR A 150 6.62 10.45 -23.48
CA THR A 150 5.90 10.16 -22.24
C THR A 150 5.05 8.92 -22.42
N ILE A 151 5.35 7.86 -21.68
CA ILE A 151 4.77 6.54 -21.82
C ILE A 151 3.98 6.21 -20.54
N PRO A 152 2.67 5.89 -20.65
CA PRO A 152 1.87 5.48 -19.51
C PRO A 152 2.32 4.12 -18.98
N LEU A 153 2.23 3.95 -17.66
CA LEU A 153 2.45 2.66 -17.00
C LEU A 153 1.22 1.76 -17.16
N PRO A 154 1.39 0.42 -17.11
CA PRO A 154 0.29 -0.52 -17.24
C PRO A 154 -0.73 -0.37 -16.10
N LYS A 155 -1.98 -0.75 -16.36
CA LYS A 155 -3.07 -0.73 -15.38
C LYS A 155 -3.56 -2.15 -15.11
N PRO A 156 -3.76 -2.53 -13.83
CA PRO A 156 -3.39 -1.81 -12.61
C PRO A 156 -1.88 -1.67 -12.45
N PHE A 157 -1.43 -0.65 -11.72
CA PHE A 157 -0.03 -0.45 -11.37
C PHE A 157 0.12 -0.40 -9.86
N LEU A 158 0.81 -1.39 -9.29
CA LEU A 158 1.07 -1.49 -7.85
C LEU A 158 2.56 -1.63 -7.58
N VAL A 159 3.11 -0.72 -6.81
CA VAL A 159 4.47 -0.84 -6.28
C VAL A 159 4.39 -1.30 -4.82
N LEU A 160 5.11 -2.37 -4.53
CA LEU A 160 5.44 -2.82 -3.20
C LEU A 160 6.91 -2.49 -2.95
N ALA A 161 7.18 -1.48 -2.14
CA ALA A 161 8.53 -1.17 -1.70
C ALA A 161 8.84 -1.85 -0.38
N THR A 162 10.08 -2.31 -0.20
CA THR A 162 10.53 -2.89 1.08
C THR A 162 11.61 -2.03 1.72
N GLN A 163 11.58 -1.98 3.05
CA GLN A 163 12.65 -1.43 3.87
C GLN A 163 13.07 -2.45 4.91
N ASN A 164 14.38 -2.56 5.13
CA ASN A 164 14.92 -3.32 6.24
C ASN A 164 15.25 -2.35 7.40
N PRO A 165 14.59 -2.47 8.57
CA PRO A 165 14.83 -1.58 9.69
C PRO A 165 16.19 -1.81 10.38
N ILE A 166 16.84 -2.95 10.14
CA ILE A 166 18.09 -3.33 10.81
C ILE A 166 19.32 -2.76 10.10
N ASP A 167 19.26 -2.58 8.78
CA ASP A 167 20.39 -2.08 8.00
C ASP A 167 20.56 -0.57 8.21
N GLN A 168 21.55 -0.17 9.01
CA GLN A 168 21.89 1.24 9.24
C GLN A 168 23.06 1.72 8.37
N GLU A 169 23.98 0.81 8.00
CA GLU A 169 25.13 1.17 7.15
C GLU A 169 24.77 1.17 5.67
N GLY A 170 25.13 2.24 4.97
CA GLY A 170 24.92 2.38 3.52
C GLY A 170 23.45 2.58 3.11
N THR A 171 22.60 3.04 4.03
CA THR A 171 21.20 3.34 3.73
C THR A 171 20.95 4.85 3.57
N TYR A 172 20.05 5.17 2.67
CA TYR A 172 19.52 6.52 2.45
C TYR A 172 18.08 6.53 2.97
N LEU A 173 17.84 7.19 4.09
CA LEU A 173 16.49 7.33 4.61
C LEU A 173 15.57 7.93 3.56
N LEU A 174 14.38 7.36 3.43
CA LEU A 174 13.32 8.00 2.63
C LEU A 174 12.89 9.29 3.33
N PRO A 175 13.06 10.46 2.69
CA PRO A 175 12.53 11.70 3.24
C PRO A 175 11.01 11.57 3.47
N GLU A 176 10.50 12.23 4.49
CA GLU A 176 9.09 12.17 4.88
C GLU A 176 8.14 12.55 3.74
N ALA A 177 8.48 13.60 2.97
CA ALA A 177 7.71 14.00 1.78
C ALA A 177 7.68 12.91 0.69
N GLN A 178 8.63 11.98 0.70
CA GLN A 178 8.69 10.85 -0.22
C GLN A 178 7.91 9.65 0.34
N SER A 179 8.02 9.36 1.63
CA SER A 179 7.27 8.29 2.28
C SER A 179 5.76 8.56 2.27
N ASP A 180 5.33 9.83 2.31
CA ASP A 180 3.92 10.27 2.21
C ASP A 180 3.23 9.85 0.89
N ARG A 181 4.00 9.49 -0.15
CA ARG A 181 3.46 9.00 -1.43
C ARG A 181 2.95 7.56 -1.36
N PHE A 182 3.41 6.77 -0.39
CA PHE A 182 2.85 5.44 -0.14
C PHE A 182 1.49 5.57 0.56
N MET A 183 0.51 4.82 0.08
CA MET A 183 -0.81 4.76 0.71
C MET A 183 -0.72 4.16 2.10
N LEU A 184 -0.03 3.02 2.20
CA LEU A 184 0.13 2.24 3.42
C LEU A 184 1.61 2.01 3.73
N LYS A 185 1.97 2.11 5.00
CA LYS A 185 3.22 1.55 5.55
C LYS A 185 2.86 0.44 6.52
N CYS A 186 3.24 -0.79 6.18
CA CYS A 186 2.92 -1.98 6.95
C CYS A 186 4.17 -2.52 7.64
N LYS A 187 4.10 -2.77 8.94
CA LYS A 187 5.14 -3.47 9.70
C LYS A 187 4.82 -4.96 9.70
N ILE A 188 5.77 -5.74 9.23
CA ILE A 188 5.64 -7.19 9.09
C ILE A 188 6.48 -7.88 10.16
N ASP A 189 5.80 -8.67 10.97
CA ASP A 189 6.41 -9.47 12.04
C ASP A 189 6.62 -10.93 11.61
N TYR A 190 7.34 -11.67 12.44
CA TYR A 190 7.53 -13.10 12.27
C TYR A 190 6.20 -13.85 12.31
N PRO A 191 6.07 -14.94 11.54
CA PRO A 191 4.91 -15.82 11.64
C PRO A 191 4.83 -16.47 13.02
N SER A 192 3.66 -17.01 13.36
CA SER A 192 3.50 -17.81 14.56
C SER A 192 4.32 -19.10 14.48
N PHE A 193 4.64 -19.71 15.63
CA PHE A 193 5.34 -21.00 15.67
C PHE A 193 4.68 -22.07 14.79
N GLU A 194 3.34 -22.14 14.82
CA GLU A 194 2.59 -23.11 14.02
C GLU A 194 2.65 -22.81 12.52
N ASP A 195 2.64 -21.54 12.14
CA ASP A 195 2.72 -21.15 10.75
C ASP A 195 4.14 -21.34 10.20
N GLU A 196 5.16 -21.01 10.99
CA GLU A 196 6.56 -21.29 10.62
C GLU A 196 6.80 -22.80 10.45
N ARG A 197 6.19 -23.63 11.32
CA ARG A 197 6.22 -25.09 11.18
C ARG A 197 5.57 -25.56 9.86
N LYS A 198 4.45 -24.95 9.44
CA LYS A 198 3.80 -25.24 8.15
C LYS A 198 4.71 -24.84 6.99
N VAL A 199 5.29 -23.63 7.03
CA VAL A 199 6.24 -23.14 6.02
C VAL A 199 7.44 -24.09 5.89
N MET A 200 8.06 -24.45 7.01
CA MET A 200 9.20 -25.40 7.05
C MET A 200 8.84 -26.73 6.36
N ARG A 201 7.68 -27.31 6.70
CA ARG A 201 7.23 -28.58 6.09
C ARG A 201 6.98 -28.42 4.60
N MET A 202 6.29 -27.35 4.17
CA MET A 202 6.00 -27.08 2.76
C MET A 202 7.28 -26.97 1.92
N VAL A 203 8.29 -26.27 2.42
CA VAL A 203 9.56 -26.08 1.70
C VAL A 203 10.43 -27.34 1.75
N ALA A 204 10.55 -27.99 2.91
CA ALA A 204 11.39 -29.18 3.08
C ALA A 204 10.90 -30.39 2.29
N THR A 205 9.59 -30.48 2.01
CA THR A 205 9.00 -31.58 1.21
C THR A 205 8.89 -31.28 -0.29
N ALA A 206 9.44 -30.16 -0.75
CA ALA A 206 9.33 -29.67 -2.13
C ALA A 206 7.87 -29.55 -2.65
N HIS A 207 6.91 -29.43 -1.74
CA HIS A 207 5.49 -29.24 -2.06
C HIS A 207 5.14 -27.75 -2.19
N GLN A 208 5.78 -27.06 -3.14
CA GLN A 208 5.39 -25.69 -3.44
C GLN A 208 4.08 -25.71 -4.25
N PRO A 209 3.02 -25.01 -3.79
CA PRO A 209 1.78 -24.96 -4.53
C PRO A 209 1.99 -24.22 -5.85
N LYS A 210 1.39 -24.74 -6.92
CA LYS A 210 1.30 -24.01 -8.19
C LYS A 210 0.14 -23.02 -8.08
N ILE A 211 0.47 -21.75 -8.20
CA ILE A 211 -0.52 -20.67 -8.23
C ILE A 211 -1.20 -20.63 -9.58
N LYS A 212 -2.51 -20.46 -9.57
CA LYS A 212 -3.33 -20.37 -10.80
C LYS A 212 -3.96 -18.99 -10.88
N PRO A 213 -4.08 -18.42 -12.08
CA PRO A 213 -4.89 -17.23 -12.29
C PRO A 213 -6.35 -17.49 -11.90
N VAL A 214 -6.88 -16.67 -11.01
CA VAL A 214 -8.27 -16.80 -10.49
C VAL A 214 -9.10 -15.53 -10.72
N ILE A 215 -8.46 -14.43 -11.09
CA ILE A 215 -9.09 -13.15 -11.36
C ILE A 215 -8.37 -12.46 -12.52
N SER A 216 -9.10 -11.73 -13.36
CA SER A 216 -8.52 -10.95 -14.45
C SER A 216 -8.21 -9.50 -14.04
N LEU A 217 -7.40 -8.80 -14.87
CA LEU A 217 -7.11 -7.38 -14.68
C LEU A 217 -8.38 -6.53 -14.86
N GLU A 218 -9.32 -6.97 -15.71
CA GLU A 218 -10.62 -6.33 -15.91
C GLU A 218 -11.47 -6.39 -14.64
N ASN A 219 -11.56 -7.55 -13.98
CA ASN A 219 -12.30 -7.69 -12.72
C ASN A 219 -11.74 -6.76 -11.63
N ILE A 220 -10.42 -6.53 -11.60
CA ILE A 220 -9.81 -5.55 -10.68
C ILE A 220 -10.27 -4.13 -11.02
N SER A 221 -10.33 -3.79 -12.32
CA SER A 221 -10.79 -2.48 -12.76
C SER A 221 -12.27 -2.24 -12.41
N GLU A 222 -13.13 -3.24 -12.63
CA GLU A 222 -14.55 -3.20 -12.25
C GLU A 222 -14.72 -3.05 -10.73
N ALA A 223 -13.94 -3.78 -9.93
CA ALA A 223 -13.97 -3.65 -8.47
C ALA A 223 -13.58 -2.25 -8.01
N LYS A 224 -12.58 -1.62 -8.65
CA LYS A 224 -12.19 -0.23 -8.35
C LYS A 224 -13.31 0.76 -8.66
N GLU A 225 -14.06 0.56 -9.75
CA GLU A 225 -15.23 1.39 -10.07
C GLU A 225 -16.34 1.26 -9.02
N LEU A 226 -16.58 0.05 -8.50
CA LEU A 226 -17.53 -0.15 -7.42
C LEU A 226 -17.07 0.49 -6.11
N ILE A 227 -15.77 0.42 -5.78
CA ILE A 227 -15.20 1.05 -4.58
C ILE A 227 -15.42 2.58 -4.59
N ASN A 228 -15.30 3.21 -5.77
CA ASN A 228 -15.56 4.64 -5.91
C ASN A 228 -17.03 5.03 -5.67
N GLN A 229 -17.95 4.06 -5.65
CA GLN A 229 -19.38 4.26 -5.40
C GLN A 229 -19.77 3.93 -3.95
N ILE A 230 -18.84 3.37 -3.14
CA ILE A 230 -19.11 3.03 -1.74
C ILE A 230 -19.45 4.29 -0.96
N TYR A 231 -20.55 4.22 -0.22
CA TYR A 231 -21.06 5.34 0.54
C TYR A 231 -20.17 5.64 1.75
N LEU A 232 -19.70 6.88 1.80
CA LEU A 232 -18.98 7.46 2.93
C LEU A 232 -19.89 8.51 3.57
N ASP A 233 -20.41 8.21 4.76
CA ASP A 233 -21.28 9.13 5.51
C ASP A 233 -20.51 10.35 6.01
N GLU A 234 -21.13 11.53 6.05
CA GLU A 234 -20.52 12.77 6.54
C GLU A 234 -19.96 12.64 7.97
N LYS A 235 -20.56 11.80 8.81
CA LYS A 235 -20.05 11.51 10.15
C LYS A 235 -18.75 10.73 10.11
N ILE A 236 -18.59 9.82 9.15
CA ILE A 236 -17.34 9.09 8.94
C ILE A 236 -16.28 10.02 8.34
N GLU A 237 -16.65 10.89 7.40
CA GLU A 237 -15.73 11.92 6.89
C GLU A 237 -15.23 12.81 8.03
N LYS A 238 -16.13 13.29 8.87
CA LYS A 238 -15.77 14.07 10.06
C LYS A 238 -14.86 13.29 11.00
N TYR A 239 -15.13 12.01 11.25
CA TYR A 239 -14.32 11.15 12.10
C TYR A 239 -12.89 10.99 11.55
N ILE A 240 -12.74 10.79 10.24
CA ILE A 240 -11.43 10.77 9.56
C ILE A 240 -10.70 12.11 9.72
N LEU A 241 -11.41 13.22 9.49
CA LEU A 241 -10.83 14.56 9.61
C LEU A 241 -10.43 14.87 11.05
N ASP A 242 -11.25 14.52 12.04
CA ASP A 242 -10.93 14.71 13.46
C ASP A 242 -9.64 13.99 13.85
N MET A 243 -9.43 12.73 13.38
CA MET A 243 -8.17 11.99 13.60
C MET A 243 -6.98 12.70 12.95
N VAL A 244 -7.12 13.16 11.71
CA VAL A 244 -6.05 13.85 10.97
C VAL A 244 -5.73 15.19 11.65
N PHE A 245 -6.74 15.98 12.03
CA PHE A 245 -6.55 17.27 12.68
C PHE A 245 -5.99 17.12 14.11
N ALA A 246 -6.32 16.05 14.80
CA ALA A 246 -5.72 15.75 16.11
C ALA A 246 -4.21 15.54 16.04
N THR A 247 -3.65 15.11 14.90
CA THR A 247 -2.19 15.05 14.71
C THR A 247 -1.55 16.44 14.50
N ARG A 248 -2.32 17.44 14.02
CA ARG A 248 -1.83 18.80 13.72
C ARG A 248 -2.06 19.77 14.89
N TYR A 249 -3.17 19.58 15.58
CA TYR A 249 -3.65 20.48 16.64
C TYR A 249 -4.12 19.66 17.86
N PRO A 250 -3.24 18.84 18.49
CA PRO A 250 -3.65 17.91 19.52
C PRO A 250 -4.34 18.59 20.73
N GLU A 251 -3.96 19.82 21.05
CA GLU A 251 -4.58 20.58 22.14
C GLU A 251 -6.07 20.87 21.90
N GLN A 252 -6.51 21.04 20.65
CA GLN A 252 -7.92 21.28 20.32
C GLN A 252 -8.79 20.03 20.51
N TYR A 253 -8.16 18.87 20.57
CA TYR A 253 -8.82 17.58 20.77
C TYR A 253 -8.61 17.01 22.19
N GLY A 254 -8.08 17.85 23.12
CA GLY A 254 -7.82 17.43 24.49
C GLY A 254 -6.69 16.40 24.64
N LEU A 255 -5.70 16.46 23.74
CA LEU A 255 -4.52 15.62 23.66
C LEU A 255 -3.25 16.47 23.86
N VAL A 256 -3.29 17.35 24.87
CA VAL A 256 -2.22 18.36 25.12
C VAL A 256 -0.85 17.72 25.25
N GLU A 257 -0.77 16.54 25.84
CA GLU A 257 0.46 15.78 26.02
C GLU A 257 1.13 15.34 24.71
N LEU A 258 0.38 15.26 23.60
CA LEU A 258 0.94 14.90 22.30
C LEU A 258 1.67 16.06 21.62
N LYS A 259 1.46 17.30 22.09
CA LYS A 259 2.07 18.48 21.49
C LYS A 259 3.60 18.44 21.55
N ASP A 260 4.14 17.92 22.63
CA ASP A 260 5.60 17.84 22.86
C ASP A 260 6.23 16.66 22.08
N TYR A 261 5.41 15.72 21.58
CA TYR A 261 5.87 14.53 20.87
C TYR A 261 5.72 14.60 19.34
N ILE A 262 4.90 15.52 18.81
CA ILE A 262 4.65 15.65 17.37
C ILE A 262 5.38 16.89 16.86
N SER A 263 6.39 16.70 16.00
CA SER A 263 7.10 17.79 15.33
C SER A 263 6.28 18.36 14.16
N PHE A 264 5.56 17.50 13.44
CA PHE A 264 4.56 17.89 12.43
C PHE A 264 3.50 16.81 12.29
N GLY A 265 2.25 17.24 12.04
CA GLY A 265 1.12 16.37 11.80
C GLY A 265 1.03 15.90 10.33
N VAL A 266 0.13 14.99 10.06
CA VAL A 266 -0.03 14.34 8.75
C VAL A 266 -0.55 15.31 7.67
N SER A 267 -0.19 15.07 6.41
CA SER A 267 -0.62 15.83 5.24
C SER A 267 -2.09 15.54 4.87
N PRO A 268 -2.72 16.33 3.97
CA PRO A 268 -4.05 16.00 3.42
C PRO A 268 -4.12 14.65 2.70
N ARG A 269 -2.99 14.10 2.24
CA ARG A 269 -2.94 12.74 1.68
C ARG A 269 -3.39 11.69 2.69
N ALA A 270 -3.19 11.92 3.98
CA ALA A 270 -3.65 11.00 5.02
C ALA A 270 -5.17 10.87 5.06
N SER A 271 -5.92 11.98 5.01
CA SER A 271 -7.40 11.93 4.99
C SER A 271 -7.91 11.26 3.71
N ILE A 272 -7.33 11.58 2.57
CA ILE A 272 -7.66 10.96 1.28
C ILE A 272 -7.40 9.44 1.34
N ASN A 273 -6.22 9.03 1.81
CA ASN A 273 -5.86 7.62 1.89
C ASN A 273 -6.66 6.84 2.93
N LEU A 274 -7.04 7.47 4.06
CA LEU A 274 -7.95 6.86 5.04
C LEU A 274 -9.33 6.60 4.41
N ALA A 275 -9.89 7.57 3.70
CA ALA A 275 -11.17 7.41 3.02
C ALA A 275 -11.13 6.28 1.98
N ILE A 276 -10.17 6.33 1.05
CA ILE A 276 -10.02 5.32 -0.01
C ILE A 276 -9.76 3.92 0.57
N ALA A 277 -8.84 3.79 1.54
CA ALA A 277 -8.51 2.51 2.14
C ALA A 277 -9.71 1.94 2.93
N SER A 278 -10.49 2.80 3.62
CA SER A 278 -11.70 2.37 4.34
C SER A 278 -12.78 1.86 3.38
N CYS A 279 -12.95 2.49 2.21
CA CYS A 279 -13.84 1.99 1.16
C CYS A 279 -13.36 0.62 0.64
N ALA A 280 -12.05 0.43 0.43
CA ALA A 280 -11.49 -0.86 0.03
C ALA A 280 -11.71 -1.94 1.12
N VAL A 281 -11.58 -1.59 2.40
CA VAL A 281 -11.90 -2.49 3.53
C VAL A 281 -13.40 -2.85 3.53
N ALA A 282 -14.28 -1.88 3.34
CA ALA A 282 -15.73 -2.12 3.28
C ALA A 282 -16.09 -3.06 2.12
N PHE A 283 -15.49 -2.85 0.94
CA PHE A 283 -15.62 -3.74 -0.23
C PHE A 283 -15.22 -5.18 0.12
N LEU A 284 -14.02 -5.39 0.69
CA LEU A 284 -13.54 -6.72 1.09
C LEU A 284 -14.42 -7.40 2.14
N LYS A 285 -15.19 -6.62 2.88
CA LYS A 285 -16.19 -7.09 3.86
C LYS A 285 -17.63 -7.15 3.31
N ASN A 286 -17.81 -7.12 1.98
CA ASN A 286 -19.11 -7.21 1.30
C ASN A 286 -20.09 -6.08 1.68
N ARG A 287 -19.62 -4.86 1.91
CA ARG A 287 -20.47 -3.72 2.28
C ARG A 287 -20.31 -2.56 1.28
N ALA A 288 -21.42 -1.91 0.96
CA ALA A 288 -21.47 -0.70 0.13
C ALA A 288 -21.37 0.59 0.94
N PHE A 289 -20.98 0.53 2.20
CA PHE A 289 -20.80 1.67 3.08
C PHE A 289 -19.67 1.43 4.09
N VAL A 290 -19.03 2.51 4.50
CA VAL A 290 -17.93 2.49 5.48
C VAL A 290 -18.48 2.60 6.89
N ILE A 291 -17.89 1.87 7.84
CA ILE A 291 -18.14 1.99 9.27
C ILE A 291 -16.87 2.42 10.02
N PRO A 292 -16.97 2.96 11.25
CA PRO A 292 -15.80 3.43 12.00
C PRO A 292 -14.71 2.39 12.19
N GLU A 293 -15.08 1.11 12.31
CA GLU A 293 -14.14 -0.02 12.46
C GLU A 293 -13.25 -0.20 11.24
N ASP A 294 -13.72 0.12 10.03
CA ASP A 294 -12.91 0.06 8.83
C ASP A 294 -11.80 1.11 8.87
N VAL A 295 -12.15 2.34 9.27
CA VAL A 295 -11.20 3.43 9.44
C VAL A 295 -10.17 3.09 10.52
N LYS A 296 -10.60 2.58 11.68
CA LYS A 296 -9.72 2.17 12.77
C LYS A 296 -8.74 1.07 12.34
N SER A 297 -9.21 0.10 11.55
CA SER A 297 -8.42 -1.07 11.13
C SER A 297 -7.23 -0.70 10.24
N ILE A 298 -7.31 0.45 9.56
CA ILE A 298 -6.30 0.91 8.60
C ILE A 298 -5.52 2.15 9.08
N ALA A 299 -5.98 2.79 10.17
CA ALA A 299 -5.44 4.06 10.63
C ALA A 299 -3.92 4.02 10.88
N LYS A 300 -3.41 2.98 11.56
CA LYS A 300 -1.97 2.84 11.81
C LYS A 300 -1.17 2.75 10.52
N ASP A 301 -1.66 2.00 9.54
CA ASP A 301 -0.95 1.76 8.29
C ASP A 301 -0.91 3.00 7.39
N VAL A 302 -1.95 3.85 7.49
CA VAL A 302 -2.00 5.12 6.76
C VAL A 302 -1.22 6.22 7.46
N LEU A 303 -1.22 6.27 8.79
CA LEU A 303 -0.73 7.44 9.54
C LEU A 303 0.72 7.31 10.02
N ARG A 304 1.22 6.09 10.32
CA ARG A 304 2.50 5.89 11.03
C ARG A 304 3.73 6.50 10.35
N HIS A 305 3.74 6.60 9.03
CA HIS A 305 4.86 7.14 8.25
C HIS A 305 4.66 8.61 7.86
N ARG A 306 3.67 9.25 8.45
CA ARG A 306 3.27 10.64 8.18
C ARG A 306 3.33 11.53 9.40
N ILE A 307 3.50 10.93 10.58
CA ILE A 307 3.65 11.67 11.86
C ILE A 307 5.14 11.85 12.11
N GLY A 308 5.59 13.10 12.14
CA GLY A 308 6.94 13.42 12.56
C GLY A 308 7.05 13.44 14.08
N LEU A 309 8.08 12.79 14.62
CA LEU A 309 8.37 12.78 16.03
C LEU A 309 9.36 13.91 16.41
N THR A 310 9.29 14.35 17.65
CA THR A 310 10.31 15.21 18.26
C THR A 310 11.42 14.36 18.84
N PHE A 311 12.57 15.00 19.19
CA PHE A 311 13.66 14.32 19.89
C PHE A 311 13.23 13.84 21.28
N GLU A 312 12.31 14.55 21.94
CA GLU A 312 11.73 14.17 23.22
C GLU A 312 10.96 12.86 23.10
N ALA A 313 10.14 12.72 22.04
CA ALA A 313 9.41 11.48 21.77
C ALA A 313 10.36 10.30 21.56
N GLU A 314 11.44 10.51 20.80
CA GLU A 314 12.45 9.46 20.58
C GLU A 314 13.19 9.09 21.87
N ALA A 315 13.54 10.06 22.69
CA ALA A 315 14.20 9.84 23.98
C ALA A 315 13.32 9.05 24.96
N GLU A 316 12.01 9.25 24.91
CA GLU A 316 11.04 8.52 25.72
C GLU A 316 10.53 7.22 25.07
N ASN A 317 11.09 6.82 23.91
CA ASN A 317 10.68 5.66 23.14
C ASN A 317 9.19 5.68 22.74
N ILE A 318 8.64 6.85 22.47
CA ILE A 318 7.28 7.02 21.96
C ILE A 318 7.29 6.82 20.46
N SER A 319 6.53 5.81 19.99
CA SER A 319 6.39 5.52 18.57
C SER A 319 5.20 6.27 17.95
N PRO A 320 5.17 6.43 16.61
CA PRO A 320 3.99 6.95 15.92
C PRO A 320 2.73 6.14 16.24
N GLU A 321 2.85 4.82 16.43
CA GLU A 321 1.74 3.96 16.81
C GLU A 321 1.16 4.31 18.18
N ASN A 322 1.99 4.67 19.16
CA ASN A 322 1.53 5.12 20.47
C ASN A 322 0.70 6.40 20.37
N ILE A 323 1.14 7.33 19.52
CA ILE A 323 0.40 8.57 19.24
C ILE A 323 -0.95 8.25 18.60
N ILE A 324 -0.96 7.39 17.58
CA ILE A 324 -2.19 6.98 16.88
C ILE A 324 -3.15 6.28 17.84
N ASP A 325 -2.67 5.40 18.72
CA ASP A 325 -3.52 4.73 19.71
C ASP A 325 -4.17 5.72 20.68
N LYS A 326 -3.44 6.74 21.14
CA LYS A 326 -4.01 7.82 21.96
C LYS A 326 -5.09 8.60 21.21
N ILE A 327 -4.85 8.96 19.95
CA ILE A 327 -5.84 9.64 19.10
C ILE A 327 -7.09 8.77 18.92
N LEU A 328 -6.93 7.49 18.54
CA LEU A 328 -8.04 6.55 18.34
C LEU A 328 -8.85 6.31 19.62
N SER A 329 -8.23 6.37 20.80
CA SER A 329 -8.92 6.23 22.07
C SER A 329 -9.71 7.48 22.48
N LYS A 330 -9.28 8.67 22.02
CA LYS A 330 -9.85 9.96 22.38
C LYS A 330 -10.96 10.39 21.44
N ILE A 331 -10.76 10.20 20.13
CA ILE A 331 -11.74 10.61 19.11
C ILE A 331 -12.89 9.61 19.11
N GLN A 332 -14.09 10.09 19.44
CA GLN A 332 -15.28 9.27 19.49
C GLN A 332 -15.72 8.85 18.08
N ALA A 333 -15.96 7.56 17.90
CA ALA A 333 -16.59 7.05 16.70
C ALA A 333 -18.07 7.49 16.63
N PRO A 334 -18.58 7.84 15.46
CA PRO A 334 -19.98 8.25 15.28
C PRO A 334 -20.97 7.11 15.49
#